data_dfbfffc5c1a82edd238c367847ced2e7
#
_entry.id   dfbfffc5c1a82edd238c367847ced2e7
#
_cell.length_a   1.000
_cell.length_b   1.000
_cell.length_c   1.000
_cell.angle_alpha   90.00
_cell.angle_beta   90.00
_cell.angle_gamma   90.00
#
_symmetry.space_group_name_H-M   'P 1'
#
loop_
_entity.id
_entity.type
_entity.pdbx_description
1 polymer ?
#
loop_
_entity_poly.entity_id
_entity_poly.type
_entity_poly.pdbx_seq_one_letter_code
_entity_poly.pdbx_strand_id
1 'polypeptide(L)'
;MCTSFTVNKNKTLVGWNLDILGMEYRVTPSDEGVYIEINDEKEGWLPIFGANSRGDFVGMPTCHPFDDRSNPKADGPISMMLGIELLIKRKTFDEIKKIAENGPVYSVPGVTFMSSLTDNKGNVLHIIPGQGYKYYEKPSHVALTNFSPFKGDSEKHPWMGMDRYEMANKMLSEARDDFDVDDCFDVLKACSQEVCPTVVSMVFDTEAKEVYWCENRKWNHIEKRKLKI
;
A
#
# COMPACT_ATOMS: atom_id res chain seq x y z
N MET A 1 -2.03 -10.08 5.55
CA MET A 1 -1.16 -9.09 6.25
C MET A 1 -0.26 -8.46 5.23
N CYS A 2 0.26 -7.26 5.42
CA CYS A 2 1.00 -6.58 4.34
C CYS A 2 2.01 -5.60 4.91
N THR A 3 2.95 -5.15 4.07
CA THR A 3 3.89 -4.07 4.39
C THR A 3 3.88 -3.07 3.24
N SER A 4 3.68 -1.79 3.53
CA SER A 4 3.79 -0.69 2.59
C SER A 4 4.84 0.30 3.08
N PHE A 5 5.64 0.86 2.20
CA PHE A 5 6.49 2.00 2.52
C PHE A 5 6.68 2.92 1.32
N THR A 6 6.98 4.17 1.63
CA THR A 6 7.47 5.16 0.66
C THR A 6 8.78 5.72 1.18
N VAL A 7 9.76 5.87 0.31
CA VAL A 7 11.05 6.48 0.61
C VAL A 7 11.36 7.56 -0.42
N ASN A 8 11.72 8.75 0.07
CA ASN A 8 12.09 9.90 -0.74
C ASN A 8 13.56 10.25 -0.49
N LYS A 9 14.40 9.96 -1.45
CA LYS A 9 15.81 10.33 -1.51
C LYS A 9 16.06 11.13 -2.80
N ASN A 10 17.00 10.73 -3.63
CA ASN A 10 17.17 11.34 -4.97
C ASN A 10 15.96 11.11 -5.87
N LYS A 11 15.18 10.08 -5.58
CA LYS A 11 13.92 9.74 -6.25
C LYS A 11 12.91 9.22 -5.23
N THR A 12 11.65 9.14 -5.65
CA THR A 12 10.59 8.53 -4.86
C THR A 12 10.40 7.07 -5.24
N LEU A 13 10.59 6.18 -4.28
CA LEU A 13 10.33 4.74 -4.41
C LEU A 13 9.23 4.30 -3.44
N VAL A 14 8.36 3.43 -3.91
CA VAL A 14 7.31 2.82 -3.10
C VAL A 14 7.49 1.32 -3.10
N GLY A 15 7.47 0.70 -1.92
CA GLY A 15 7.54 -0.75 -1.76
C GLY A 15 6.26 -1.31 -1.16
N TRP A 16 5.85 -2.49 -1.64
CA TRP A 16 4.66 -3.19 -1.20
C TRP A 16 4.87 -4.70 -1.15
N ASN A 17 4.56 -5.32 0.00
CA ASN A 17 4.35 -6.76 0.13
C ASN A 17 2.87 -7.06 0.30
N LEU A 18 2.33 -7.89 -0.58
CA LEU A 18 1.02 -8.50 -0.43
C LEU A 18 1.19 -9.86 0.27
N ASP A 19 0.69 -9.94 1.50
CA ASP A 19 0.71 -11.17 2.30
C ASP A 19 -0.74 -11.66 2.45
N ILE A 20 -1.10 -12.70 1.72
CA ILE A 20 -2.45 -13.28 1.72
C ILE A 20 -2.40 -14.80 1.77
N LEU A 21 -3.48 -15.40 2.31
CA LEU A 21 -3.67 -16.84 2.36
C LEU A 21 -5.08 -17.18 1.82
N GLY A 22 -5.14 -18.10 0.87
CA GLY A 22 -6.40 -18.65 0.35
C GLY A 22 -7.22 -17.72 -0.54
N MET A 23 -6.68 -16.59 -0.98
CA MET A 23 -7.31 -15.70 -1.95
C MET A 23 -6.62 -15.83 -3.32
N GLU A 24 -7.43 -15.83 -4.38
CA GLU A 24 -6.89 -15.80 -5.74
C GLU A 24 -6.45 -14.38 -6.09
N TYR A 25 -5.27 -14.27 -6.66
CA TYR A 25 -4.71 -13.01 -7.13
C TYR A 25 -4.07 -13.18 -8.51
N ARG A 26 -3.86 -12.08 -9.20
CA ARG A 26 -2.99 -12.00 -10.39
C ARG A 26 -2.33 -10.63 -10.47
N VAL A 27 -1.15 -10.58 -11.10
CA VAL A 27 -0.51 -9.32 -11.49
C VAL A 27 -0.82 -9.04 -12.95
N THR A 28 -1.41 -7.88 -13.22
CA THR A 28 -1.86 -7.48 -14.56
C THR A 28 -1.09 -6.25 -15.02
N PRO A 29 0.02 -6.44 -15.79
CA PRO A 29 0.78 -5.33 -16.35
C PRO A 29 0.12 -4.80 -17.63
N SER A 30 0.08 -3.46 -17.73
CA SER A 30 -0.41 -2.74 -18.92
C SER A 30 0.42 -1.47 -19.14
N ASP A 31 0.11 -0.70 -20.18
CA ASP A 31 0.70 0.63 -20.39
C ASP A 31 0.16 1.66 -19.38
N GLU A 32 -1.06 1.45 -18.88
CA GLU A 32 -1.76 2.35 -17.96
C GLU A 32 -1.42 2.12 -16.49
N GLY A 33 -0.90 0.94 -16.15
CA GLY A 33 -0.55 0.56 -14.79
C GLY A 33 -0.12 -0.89 -14.65
N VAL A 34 0.41 -1.23 -13.48
CA VAL A 34 0.58 -2.62 -13.04
C VAL A 34 -0.28 -2.81 -11.81
N TYR A 35 -1.28 -3.65 -11.94
CA TYR A 35 -2.28 -3.87 -10.91
C TYR A 35 -2.13 -5.27 -10.31
N ILE A 36 -2.28 -5.36 -9.01
CA ILE A 36 -2.53 -6.62 -8.33
C ILE A 36 -4.03 -6.71 -8.14
N GLU A 37 -4.65 -7.66 -8.83
CA GLU A 37 -6.08 -7.90 -8.80
C GLU A 37 -6.38 -9.07 -7.89
N ILE A 38 -7.45 -8.95 -7.11
CA ILE A 38 -7.99 -10.01 -6.26
C ILE A 38 -9.31 -10.46 -6.88
N ASN A 39 -9.54 -11.78 -6.90
CA ASN A 39 -10.80 -12.34 -7.37
C ASN A 39 -11.84 -12.28 -6.27
N ASP A 40 -12.86 -11.44 -6.46
CA ASP A 40 -14.05 -11.41 -5.61
C ASP A 40 -15.13 -12.30 -6.23
N GLU A 41 -15.79 -13.13 -5.42
CA GLU A 41 -16.79 -14.10 -5.91
C GLU A 41 -17.99 -13.46 -6.63
N LYS A 42 -18.29 -12.19 -6.33
CA LYS A 42 -19.45 -11.47 -6.89
C LYS A 42 -19.05 -10.49 -7.99
N GLU A 43 -17.97 -9.75 -7.76
CA GLU A 43 -17.53 -8.65 -8.64
C GLU A 43 -16.46 -9.08 -9.64
N GLY A 44 -15.88 -10.28 -9.47
CA GLY A 44 -14.78 -10.79 -10.28
C GLY A 44 -13.43 -10.14 -9.93
N TRP A 45 -12.56 -9.92 -10.90
CA TRP A 45 -11.23 -9.39 -10.69
C TRP A 45 -11.24 -7.88 -10.42
N LEU A 46 -10.84 -7.49 -9.22
CA LEU A 46 -10.77 -6.10 -8.78
C LEU A 46 -9.31 -5.63 -8.66
N PRO A 47 -8.91 -4.52 -9.29
CA PRO A 47 -7.57 -3.94 -9.18
C PRO A 47 -7.45 -3.20 -7.84
N ILE A 48 -6.91 -3.88 -6.82
CA ILE A 48 -6.93 -3.36 -5.44
C ILE A 48 -5.62 -2.65 -5.10
N PHE A 49 -4.48 -3.14 -5.61
CA PHE A 49 -3.15 -2.61 -5.29
C PHE A 49 -2.34 -2.35 -6.55
N GLY A 50 -1.31 -1.53 -6.43
CA GLY A 50 -0.34 -1.32 -7.51
C GLY A 50 -0.09 0.14 -7.86
N ALA A 51 0.41 0.36 -9.08
CA ALA A 51 0.80 1.66 -9.60
C ALA A 51 0.08 2.00 -10.90
N ASN A 52 -0.13 3.31 -11.14
CA ASN A 52 -0.70 3.80 -12.40
C ASN A 52 0.26 4.75 -13.15
N SER A 53 -0.06 5.04 -14.40
CA SER A 53 0.75 5.89 -15.29
C SER A 53 0.80 7.38 -14.87
N ARG A 54 -0.10 7.86 -13.99
CA ARG A 54 0.03 9.20 -13.39
C ARG A 54 1.16 9.27 -12.35
N GLY A 55 1.62 8.12 -11.84
CA GLY A 55 2.63 8.03 -10.80
C GLY A 55 2.06 7.84 -9.41
N ASP A 56 0.78 7.49 -9.32
CA ASP A 56 0.15 7.15 -8.04
C ASP A 56 0.38 5.68 -7.71
N PHE A 57 0.53 5.37 -6.42
CA PHE A 57 0.62 4.02 -5.89
C PHE A 57 -0.43 3.78 -4.81
N VAL A 58 -0.97 2.58 -4.77
CA VAL A 58 -1.97 2.13 -3.81
C VAL A 58 -1.52 0.85 -3.13
N GLY A 59 -1.32 0.91 -1.81
CA GLY A 59 -1.16 -0.24 -0.94
C GLY A 59 -2.22 -0.21 0.16
N MET A 60 -2.77 -1.36 0.54
CA MET A 60 -3.84 -1.41 1.55
C MET A 60 -3.63 -2.54 2.56
N PRO A 61 -2.79 -2.33 3.59
CA PRO A 61 -2.68 -3.30 4.68
C PRO A 61 -4.02 -3.42 5.43
N THR A 62 -4.37 -4.64 5.84
CA THR A 62 -5.51 -4.83 6.74
C THR A 62 -5.13 -4.44 8.16
N CYS A 63 -6.03 -3.77 8.86
CA CYS A 63 -5.89 -3.48 10.29
C CYS A 63 -6.66 -4.51 11.12
N HIS A 64 -6.09 -4.90 12.23
CA HIS A 64 -6.73 -5.80 13.19
C HIS A 64 -6.40 -5.31 14.63
N PRO A 65 -7.35 -5.31 15.58
CA PRO A 65 -8.70 -5.83 15.44
C PRO A 65 -9.57 -4.93 14.57
N PHE A 66 -10.62 -5.53 14.03
CA PHE A 66 -11.68 -4.79 13.34
C PHE A 66 -12.38 -3.85 14.34
N ASP A 67 -12.53 -2.59 13.97
CA ASP A 67 -13.20 -1.57 14.81
C ASP A 67 -14.58 -1.27 14.23
N ASP A 68 -15.65 -1.36 15.06
CA ASP A 68 -17.03 -1.05 14.63
C ASP A 68 -17.18 0.35 14.03
N ARG A 69 -16.32 1.30 14.42
CA ARG A 69 -16.27 2.65 13.83
C ARG A 69 -15.83 2.64 12.38
N SER A 70 -15.14 1.58 11.94
CA SER A 70 -14.72 1.41 10.55
C SER A 70 -15.82 0.83 9.65
N ASN A 71 -16.92 0.31 10.23
CA ASN A 71 -18.03 -0.24 9.47
C ASN A 71 -18.72 0.83 8.61
N PRO A 72 -19.09 0.51 7.35
CA PRO A 72 -19.75 1.46 6.47
C PRO A 72 -21.10 1.89 7.04
N LYS A 73 -21.32 3.19 7.09
CA LYS A 73 -22.66 3.77 7.19
C LYS A 73 -23.16 4.04 5.76
N ALA A 74 -24.46 3.92 5.55
CA ALA A 74 -25.10 3.72 4.24
C ALA A 74 -24.53 4.52 3.05
N ASP A 75 -23.98 5.72 3.24
CA ASP A 75 -23.52 6.60 2.14
C ASP A 75 -22.09 7.15 2.35
N GLY A 76 -21.31 6.53 3.24
CA GLY A 76 -19.95 7.00 3.54
C GLY A 76 -18.90 6.50 2.53
N PRO A 77 -17.83 7.27 2.28
CA PRO A 77 -16.74 6.84 1.42
C PRO A 77 -16.02 5.62 2.02
N ILE A 78 -15.70 4.64 1.17
CA ILE A 78 -15.02 3.40 1.56
C ILE A 78 -13.56 3.45 1.13
N SER A 79 -12.65 3.23 2.06
CA SER A 79 -11.19 3.31 1.85
C SER A 79 -10.71 2.47 0.65
N MET A 80 -11.17 1.23 0.55
CA MET A 80 -10.82 0.34 -0.57
C MET A 80 -11.29 0.92 -1.91
N MET A 81 -12.52 1.45 -1.98
CA MET A 81 -13.05 2.04 -3.21
C MET A 81 -12.29 3.31 -3.60
N LEU A 82 -11.90 4.15 -2.64
CA LEU A 82 -11.07 5.34 -2.91
C LEU A 82 -9.70 4.94 -3.48
N GLY A 83 -9.08 3.87 -2.94
CA GLY A 83 -7.84 3.31 -3.49
C GLY A 83 -8.02 2.83 -4.93
N ILE A 84 -9.08 2.06 -5.22
CA ILE A 84 -9.38 1.60 -6.58
C ILE A 84 -9.61 2.81 -7.52
N GLU A 85 -10.38 3.81 -7.12
CA GLU A 85 -10.64 5.01 -7.95
C GLU A 85 -9.37 5.82 -8.25
N LEU A 86 -8.41 5.87 -7.30
CA LEU A 86 -7.08 6.43 -7.55
C LEU A 86 -6.32 5.59 -8.59
N LEU A 87 -6.29 4.28 -8.39
CA LEU A 87 -5.52 3.36 -9.21
C LEU A 87 -5.99 3.36 -10.67
N ILE A 88 -7.32 3.35 -10.89
CA ILE A 88 -7.91 3.43 -12.24
C ILE A 88 -8.09 4.87 -12.75
N LYS A 89 -7.52 5.85 -12.08
CA LYS A 89 -7.45 7.27 -12.47
C LYS A 89 -8.79 8.01 -12.51
N ARG A 90 -9.84 7.49 -11.84
CA ARG A 90 -11.15 8.17 -11.69
C ARG A 90 -11.11 9.32 -10.72
N LYS A 91 -10.26 9.23 -9.67
CA LYS A 91 -9.98 10.33 -8.73
C LYS A 91 -8.49 10.64 -8.71
N THR A 92 -8.16 11.84 -8.32
CA THR A 92 -6.79 12.28 -8.03
C THR A 92 -6.48 12.06 -6.55
N PHE A 93 -5.20 12.03 -6.21
CA PHE A 93 -4.74 11.99 -4.82
C PHE A 93 -5.32 13.15 -3.99
N ASP A 94 -5.34 14.38 -4.55
CA ASP A 94 -5.87 15.56 -3.86
C ASP A 94 -7.37 15.49 -3.60
N GLU A 95 -8.17 14.91 -4.53
CA GLU A 95 -9.60 14.69 -4.31
C GLU A 95 -9.83 13.68 -3.19
N ILE A 96 -9.06 12.61 -3.12
CA ILE A 96 -9.17 11.61 -2.03
C ILE A 96 -8.75 12.23 -0.71
N LYS A 97 -7.66 13.01 -0.68
CA LYS A 97 -7.23 13.74 0.50
C LYS A 97 -8.34 14.64 1.03
N LYS A 98 -9.00 15.42 0.17
CA LYS A 98 -10.14 16.26 0.55
C LYS A 98 -11.32 15.45 1.10
N ILE A 99 -11.60 14.25 0.57
CA ILE A 99 -12.64 13.38 1.11
C ILE A 99 -12.29 12.97 2.54
N ALA A 100 -11.03 12.54 2.79
CA ALA A 100 -10.58 12.17 4.12
C ALA A 100 -10.53 13.34 5.12
N GLU A 101 -10.30 14.58 4.64
CA GLU A 101 -10.34 15.81 5.44
C GLU A 101 -11.76 16.21 5.83
N ASN A 102 -12.75 15.96 4.98
CA ASN A 102 -14.13 16.44 5.15
C ASN A 102 -15.02 15.49 5.97
N GLY A 103 -14.57 14.29 6.31
CA GLY A 103 -15.37 13.37 7.11
C GLY A 103 -14.77 11.98 7.28
N PRO A 104 -15.49 11.12 7.99
CA PRO A 104 -15.02 9.76 8.22
C PRO A 104 -15.01 8.94 6.92
N VAL A 105 -13.95 8.15 6.77
CA VAL A 105 -13.85 7.10 5.76
C VAL A 105 -14.05 5.74 6.44
N TYR A 106 -14.75 4.85 5.78
CA TYR A 106 -15.14 3.55 6.30
C TYR A 106 -14.41 2.41 5.58
N SER A 107 -14.51 1.20 6.13
CA SER A 107 -14.04 -0.02 5.49
C SER A 107 -15.21 -0.81 4.88
N VAL A 108 -14.91 -1.85 4.14
CA VAL A 108 -15.92 -2.86 3.75
C VAL A 108 -16.36 -3.66 4.96
N PRO A 109 -17.58 -4.23 4.96
CA PRO A 109 -18.02 -5.11 6.05
C PRO A 109 -17.08 -6.31 6.25
N GLY A 110 -16.75 -6.60 7.50
CA GLY A 110 -15.97 -7.78 7.88
C GLY A 110 -14.44 -7.64 7.78
N VAL A 111 -13.93 -6.60 7.13
CA VAL A 111 -12.48 -6.36 6.98
C VAL A 111 -12.16 -4.89 7.07
N THR A 112 -11.12 -4.51 7.81
CA THR A 112 -10.61 -3.14 7.84
C THR A 112 -9.39 -3.00 6.95
N PHE A 113 -9.56 -2.38 5.79
CA PHE A 113 -8.47 -1.97 4.91
C PHE A 113 -8.02 -0.55 5.24
N MET A 114 -6.78 -0.41 5.68
CA MET A 114 -6.11 0.89 5.73
C MET A 114 -5.56 1.20 4.34
N SER A 115 -5.63 2.45 3.90
CA SER A 115 -4.98 2.85 2.65
C SER A 115 -3.65 3.53 2.91
N SER A 116 -2.63 3.14 2.15
CA SER A 116 -1.35 3.83 1.99
C SER A 116 -1.25 4.27 0.54
N LEU A 117 -1.56 5.53 0.29
CA LEU A 117 -1.57 6.13 -1.04
C LEU A 117 -0.34 7.02 -1.20
N THR A 118 0.37 6.89 -2.31
CA THR A 118 1.51 7.76 -2.65
C THR A 118 1.25 8.42 -3.99
N ASP A 119 1.47 9.73 -4.09
CA ASP A 119 1.37 10.47 -5.35
C ASP A 119 2.73 10.55 -6.08
N ASN A 120 2.71 11.10 -7.30
CA ASN A 120 3.89 11.29 -8.14
C ASN A 120 4.90 12.33 -7.61
N LYS A 121 4.59 13.03 -6.51
CA LYS A 121 5.47 14.00 -5.84
C LYS A 121 6.12 13.40 -4.60
N GLY A 122 5.76 12.17 -4.23
CA GLY A 122 6.23 11.48 -3.04
C GLY A 122 5.47 11.85 -1.76
N ASN A 123 4.31 12.52 -1.88
CA ASN A 123 3.41 12.72 -0.75
C ASN A 123 2.70 11.42 -0.41
N VAL A 124 2.42 11.20 0.88
CA VAL A 124 1.77 9.98 1.34
C VAL A 124 0.52 10.30 2.15
N LEU A 125 -0.56 9.59 1.87
CA LEU A 125 -1.81 9.66 2.61
C LEU A 125 -2.14 8.29 3.17
N HIS A 126 -2.12 8.16 4.49
CA HIS A 126 -2.68 7.01 5.18
C HIS A 126 -4.11 7.30 5.60
N ILE A 127 -5.06 6.47 5.18
CA ILE A 127 -6.45 6.52 5.62
C ILE A 127 -6.70 5.30 6.51
N ILE A 128 -7.13 5.54 7.74
CA ILE A 128 -7.41 4.52 8.73
C ILE A 128 -8.91 4.54 9.00
N PRO A 129 -9.69 3.62 8.41
CA PRO A 129 -11.14 3.62 8.53
C PRO A 129 -11.63 3.72 9.97
N GLY A 130 -12.57 4.63 10.22
CA GLY A 130 -13.14 4.90 11.55
C GLY A 130 -12.24 5.64 12.53
N GLN A 131 -10.98 5.92 12.18
CA GLN A 131 -10.03 6.62 13.05
C GLN A 131 -9.55 7.95 12.47
N GLY A 132 -9.49 8.08 11.15
CA GLY A 132 -9.07 9.30 10.47
C GLY A 132 -8.00 9.07 9.41
N TYR A 133 -7.20 10.10 9.18
CA TYR A 133 -6.12 10.07 8.19
C TYR A 133 -4.83 10.69 8.75
N LYS A 134 -3.70 10.36 8.10
CA LYS A 134 -2.42 11.04 8.26
C LYS A 134 -1.87 11.41 6.89
N TYR A 135 -1.54 12.68 6.70
CA TYR A 135 -0.89 13.17 5.51
C TYR A 135 0.56 13.50 5.82
N TYR A 136 1.45 13.07 4.93
CA TYR A 136 2.88 13.31 4.99
C TYR A 136 3.31 13.98 3.69
N GLU A 137 3.78 15.24 3.80
CA GLU A 137 4.32 15.96 2.66
C GLU A 137 5.76 15.53 2.42
N LYS A 138 5.97 14.78 1.36
CA LYS A 138 7.28 14.25 0.91
C LYS A 138 8.19 13.80 2.08
N PRO A 139 7.76 12.87 2.96
CA PRO A 139 8.57 12.43 4.09
C PRO A 139 9.83 11.73 3.60
N SER A 140 10.94 11.79 4.36
CA SER A 140 12.15 11.04 4.01
C SER A 140 11.87 9.55 3.82
N HIS A 141 11.02 9.00 4.68
CA HIS A 141 10.38 7.70 4.54
C HIS A 141 9.14 7.62 5.44
N VAL A 142 8.25 6.71 5.13
CA VAL A 142 7.13 6.30 5.97
C VAL A 142 6.73 4.87 5.66
N ALA A 143 6.39 4.09 6.68
CA ALA A 143 5.92 2.72 6.55
C ALA A 143 4.55 2.53 7.20
N LEU A 144 3.78 1.56 6.71
CA LEU A 144 2.52 1.11 7.27
C LEU A 144 2.45 -0.42 7.18
N THR A 145 2.08 -1.06 8.28
CA THR A 145 1.83 -2.50 8.34
C THR A 145 0.42 -2.78 8.87
N ASN A 146 0.20 -3.83 9.63
CA ASN A 146 -1.14 -4.30 10.02
C ASN A 146 -1.63 -3.78 11.37
N PHE A 147 -1.24 -2.58 11.76
CA PHE A 147 -1.78 -1.89 12.93
C PHE A 147 -2.04 -0.41 12.63
N SER A 148 -2.94 0.20 13.39
CA SER A 148 -3.23 1.62 13.23
C SER A 148 -2.05 2.48 13.70
N PRO A 149 -1.64 3.51 12.92
CA PRO A 149 -0.63 4.47 13.36
C PRO A 149 -1.17 5.49 14.40
N PHE A 150 -2.44 5.39 14.80
CA PHE A 150 -3.01 6.19 15.88
C PHE A 150 -2.71 5.55 17.24
N LYS A 151 -2.55 6.39 18.29
CA LYS A 151 -2.25 5.94 19.65
C LYS A 151 -3.22 4.88 20.15
N GLY A 152 -2.70 3.88 20.84
CA GLY A 152 -3.45 2.86 21.57
C GLY A 152 -3.71 1.57 20.82
N ASP A 153 -3.55 1.54 19.48
CA ASP A 153 -3.79 0.30 18.72
C ASP A 153 -2.57 -0.64 18.78
N SER A 154 -1.38 -0.12 18.51
CA SER A 154 -0.13 -0.89 18.61
C SER A 154 0.16 -1.41 20.03
N GLU A 155 -0.31 -0.71 21.06
CA GLU A 155 -0.20 -1.16 22.46
C GLU A 155 -1.10 -2.36 22.76
N LYS A 156 -2.28 -2.43 22.11
CA LYS A 156 -3.24 -3.53 22.27
C LYS A 156 -2.84 -4.75 21.45
N HIS A 157 -2.25 -4.53 20.27
CA HIS A 157 -1.93 -5.58 19.29
C HIS A 157 -0.53 -5.41 18.71
N PRO A 158 0.54 -5.38 19.54
CA PRO A 158 1.91 -5.13 19.08
C PRO A 158 2.45 -6.23 18.15
N TRP A 159 1.85 -7.42 18.19
CA TRP A 159 2.21 -8.55 17.33
C TRP A 159 1.65 -8.47 15.90
N MET A 160 0.74 -7.54 15.62
CA MET A 160 0.14 -7.39 14.28
C MET A 160 1.01 -6.55 13.34
N GLY A 161 2.21 -7.07 13.02
CA GLY A 161 3.13 -6.46 12.06
C GLY A 161 4.04 -5.39 12.62
N MET A 162 4.18 -5.29 13.93
CA MET A 162 5.12 -4.38 14.58
C MET A 162 6.57 -4.73 14.24
N ASP A 163 6.90 -6.01 14.23
CA ASP A 163 8.20 -6.55 13.84
C ASP A 163 8.61 -6.08 12.43
N ARG A 164 7.69 -6.15 11.46
CA ARG A 164 7.91 -5.71 10.08
C ARG A 164 7.97 -4.19 9.98
N TYR A 165 7.16 -3.49 10.76
CA TYR A 165 7.20 -2.02 10.85
C TYR A 165 8.54 -1.54 11.38
N GLU A 166 9.04 -2.11 12.47
CA GLU A 166 10.35 -1.78 13.05
C GLU A 166 11.50 -2.11 12.09
N MET A 167 11.44 -3.28 11.45
CA MET A 167 12.43 -3.69 10.46
C MET A 167 12.48 -2.72 9.27
N ALA A 168 11.32 -2.42 8.67
CA ALA A 168 11.23 -1.48 7.56
C ALA A 168 11.76 -0.09 7.94
N ASN A 169 11.30 0.48 9.08
CA ASN A 169 11.74 1.80 9.50
C ASN A 169 13.24 1.83 9.82
N LYS A 170 13.81 0.79 10.43
CA LYS A 170 15.25 0.69 10.67
C LYS A 170 16.02 0.80 9.36
N MET A 171 15.72 -0.07 8.37
CA MET A 171 16.42 -0.07 7.09
C MET A 171 16.22 1.23 6.31
N LEU A 172 15.00 1.77 6.28
CA LEU A 172 14.69 3.02 5.58
C LEU A 172 15.30 4.26 6.25
N SER A 173 15.47 4.27 7.58
CA SER A 173 16.15 5.37 8.28
C SER A 173 17.66 5.41 7.97
N GLU A 174 18.25 4.27 7.65
CA GLU A 174 19.65 4.12 7.26
C GLU A 174 19.87 4.33 5.74
N ALA A 175 18.77 4.52 4.97
CA ALA A 175 18.83 4.71 3.52
C ALA A 175 19.61 5.96 3.14
N ARG A 176 20.59 5.80 2.25
CA ARG A 176 21.41 6.88 1.69
C ARG A 176 20.75 7.46 0.44
N ASP A 177 21.37 8.49 -0.14
CA ASP A 177 20.84 9.16 -1.34
C ASP A 177 20.87 8.26 -2.59
N ASP A 178 21.77 7.28 -2.63
CA ASP A 178 21.88 6.28 -3.70
C ASP A 178 20.91 5.08 -3.55
N PHE A 179 20.02 5.12 -2.55
CA PHE A 179 18.99 4.10 -2.32
C PHE A 179 18.15 3.86 -3.57
N ASP A 180 18.06 2.61 -4.00
CA ASP A 180 17.46 2.24 -5.28
C ASP A 180 16.41 1.12 -5.18
N VAL A 181 16.07 0.54 -6.33
CA VAL A 181 15.05 -0.52 -6.45
C VAL A 181 15.50 -1.81 -5.76
N ASP A 182 16.79 -2.15 -5.85
CA ASP A 182 17.34 -3.37 -5.24
C ASP A 182 17.31 -3.25 -3.70
N ASP A 183 17.67 -2.08 -3.17
CA ASP A 183 17.53 -1.78 -1.74
C ASP A 183 16.07 -1.88 -1.25
N CYS A 184 15.10 -1.41 -2.08
CA CYS A 184 13.67 -1.62 -1.78
C CYS A 184 13.31 -3.09 -1.69
N PHE A 185 13.82 -3.93 -2.60
CA PHE A 185 13.58 -5.37 -2.54
C PHE A 185 14.25 -6.00 -1.32
N ASP A 186 15.39 -5.52 -0.86
CA ASP A 186 16.02 -6.00 0.38
C ASP A 186 15.14 -5.68 1.60
N VAL A 187 14.53 -4.49 1.68
CA VAL A 187 13.54 -4.16 2.71
C VAL A 187 12.33 -5.08 2.62
N LEU A 188 11.75 -5.28 1.42
CA LEU A 188 10.60 -6.15 1.22
C LEU A 188 10.91 -7.61 1.59
N LYS A 189 12.11 -8.09 1.27
CA LYS A 189 12.58 -9.42 1.63
C LYS A 189 12.71 -9.59 3.15
N ALA A 190 13.28 -8.59 3.83
CA ALA A 190 13.41 -8.59 5.29
C ALA A 190 12.03 -8.57 6.00
N CYS A 191 11.02 -7.96 5.36
CA CYS A 191 9.63 -7.89 5.85
C CYS A 191 8.73 -9.01 5.32
N SER A 192 9.24 -9.96 4.55
CA SER A 192 8.43 -11.04 3.97
C SER A 192 8.03 -12.09 5.00
N GLN A 193 6.93 -12.79 4.74
CA GLN A 193 6.34 -13.76 5.67
C GLN A 193 6.11 -15.14 5.05
N GLU A 194 6.04 -16.16 5.92
CA GLU A 194 5.75 -17.56 5.55
C GLU A 194 4.37 -18.02 6.03
N VAL A 195 3.96 -17.61 7.23
CA VAL A 195 2.69 -18.04 7.86
C VAL A 195 1.48 -17.47 7.12
N CYS A 196 1.50 -16.18 6.79
CA CYS A 196 0.60 -15.58 5.81
C CYS A 196 1.50 -15.17 4.63
N PRO A 197 1.68 -16.06 3.65
CA PRO A 197 2.82 -15.95 2.74
C PRO A 197 2.80 -14.64 1.94
N THR A 198 3.98 -14.04 1.79
CA THR A 198 4.16 -12.95 0.84
C THR A 198 4.07 -13.52 -0.57
N VAL A 199 3.01 -13.18 -1.28
CA VAL A 199 2.71 -13.70 -2.62
C VAL A 199 3.14 -12.75 -3.73
N VAL A 200 3.14 -11.43 -3.48
CA VAL A 200 3.70 -10.42 -4.42
C VAL A 200 4.53 -9.43 -3.62
N SER A 201 5.72 -9.13 -4.14
CA SER A 201 6.53 -7.98 -3.73
C SER A 201 6.69 -7.05 -4.91
N MET A 202 6.34 -5.77 -4.73
CA MET A 202 6.31 -4.78 -5.80
C MET A 202 7.06 -3.52 -5.38
N VAL A 203 7.84 -2.97 -6.30
CA VAL A 203 8.51 -1.66 -6.16
C VAL A 203 8.09 -0.76 -7.30
N PHE A 204 7.77 0.48 -7.00
CA PHE A 204 7.44 1.49 -7.99
C PHE A 204 8.41 2.68 -7.90
N ASP A 205 9.12 2.94 -8.98
CA ASP A 205 9.87 4.18 -9.19
C ASP A 205 8.92 5.21 -9.83
N THR A 206 8.48 6.18 -9.04
CA THR A 206 7.45 7.13 -9.46
C THR A 206 7.93 8.08 -10.55
N GLU A 207 9.22 8.43 -10.57
CA GLU A 207 9.81 9.36 -11.54
C GLU A 207 10.12 8.64 -12.86
N ALA A 208 10.73 7.45 -12.78
CA ALA A 208 10.99 6.63 -13.95
C ALA A 208 9.72 6.03 -14.55
N LYS A 209 8.60 6.01 -13.82
CA LYS A 209 7.36 5.29 -14.16
C LYS A 209 7.60 3.82 -14.42
N GLU A 210 8.43 3.20 -13.61
CA GLU A 210 8.80 1.81 -13.74
C GLU A 210 8.32 1.02 -12.54
N VAL A 211 7.59 -0.04 -12.80
CA VAL A 211 7.12 -0.99 -11.79
C VAL A 211 7.94 -2.26 -11.91
N TYR A 212 8.43 -2.74 -10.77
CA TYR A 212 9.17 -3.98 -10.62
C TYR A 212 8.40 -4.88 -9.67
N TRP A 213 8.34 -6.19 -9.95
CA TRP A 213 7.70 -7.13 -9.03
C TRP A 213 8.28 -8.53 -9.12
N CYS A 214 8.12 -9.27 -8.04
CA CYS A 214 8.30 -10.71 -8.05
C CYS A 214 7.14 -11.39 -7.33
N GLU A 215 6.85 -12.62 -7.72
CA GLU A 215 5.81 -13.43 -7.11
C GLU A 215 6.39 -14.56 -6.27
N ASN A 216 5.69 -14.92 -5.21
CA ASN A 216 6.02 -16.06 -4.35
C ASN A 216 7.47 -16.03 -3.83
N ARG A 217 7.97 -14.81 -3.51
CA ARG A 217 9.32 -14.58 -2.98
C ARG A 217 10.44 -15.07 -3.92
N LYS A 218 10.21 -15.06 -5.22
CA LYS A 218 11.23 -15.40 -6.22
C LYS A 218 12.14 -14.20 -6.49
N TRP A 219 12.90 -13.79 -5.48
CA TRP A 219 13.76 -12.59 -5.49
C TRP A 219 14.84 -12.57 -6.59
N ASN A 220 15.14 -13.69 -7.19
CA ASN A 220 16.06 -13.84 -8.32
C ASN A 220 15.34 -13.73 -9.69
N HIS A 221 14.04 -13.49 -9.70
CA HIS A 221 13.23 -13.33 -10.90
C HIS A 221 12.29 -12.14 -10.73
N ILE A 222 12.84 -10.94 -11.00
CA ILE A 222 12.10 -9.68 -10.90
C ILE A 222 11.64 -9.31 -12.31
N GLU A 223 10.33 -9.16 -12.46
CA GLU A 223 9.69 -8.64 -13.66
C GLU A 223 9.67 -7.11 -13.61
N LYS A 224 9.57 -6.49 -14.79
CA LYS A 224 9.58 -5.04 -14.94
C LYS A 224 8.62 -4.55 -16.02
N ARG A 225 7.96 -3.43 -15.74
CA ARG A 225 7.14 -2.72 -16.73
C ARG A 225 7.38 -1.22 -16.66
N LYS A 226 7.63 -0.61 -17.82
CA LYS A 226 7.61 0.85 -18.02
C LYS A 226 6.18 1.26 -18.36
N LEU A 227 5.63 2.21 -17.60
CA LEU A 227 4.30 2.76 -17.85
C LEU A 227 4.39 3.88 -18.89
N LYS A 228 3.38 4.00 -19.74
CA LYS A 228 3.28 5.07 -20.74
C LYS A 228 2.46 6.24 -20.20
N ILE A 229 2.99 7.45 -20.44
CA ILE A 229 2.32 8.71 -20.08
C ILE A 229 1.26 9.03 -21.12
#